data_376c72da3d258590f86ee463019486ff
#
_entry.id   376c72da3d258590f86ee463019486ff
#
_cell.length_a   1.000
_cell.length_b   1.000
_cell.length_c   1.000
_cell.angle_alpha   90.00
_cell.angle_beta   90.00
_cell.angle_gamma   90.00
#
_symmetry.space_group_name_H-M   'P 1'
#
loop_
_entity.id
_entity.type
_entity.pdbx_description
1 polymer ?
#
loop_
_entity_poly.entity_id
_entity_poly.type
_entity_poly.pdbx_seq_one_letter_code
_entity_poly.pdbx_strand_id
1 'polypeptide(L)'
;MRSVYPSFTYPAHASIITGTWPEFHGIYHNEKLDVGNPSPDWYWYHKDLKVDTILDVAHRQGLTTACVGWPCMGADPNVDWLVAEIWPENDKVDPRPILKTGCSENMFEAGGVMERHWHKLRKTTQPFMDQMMVGASCDIIRRYQPDILFIHLAHLDHTRHANGIHGPAVNQAIIANDDWLGRLMEAAMDAGVYEDTNFAVISDHGHLPVKQMFNPNVLLAEEGFIRLDGNGRIASWDAYCNSTSLSCQVVLKIRQTKR
;
A
#
# COMPACT_ATOMS: atom_id res chain seq x y z
N MET A 1 4.97 19.62 3.99
CA MET A 1 5.35 18.55 3.03
C MET A 1 4.35 18.59 1.89
N ARG A 2 4.78 18.31 0.66
CA ARG A 2 3.88 18.12 -0.50
C ARG A 2 3.99 16.67 -0.92
N SER A 3 2.86 15.99 -1.11
CA SER A 3 2.83 14.68 -1.72
C SER A 3 3.12 14.78 -3.24
N VAL A 4 3.40 13.65 -3.84
CA VAL A 4 3.55 13.56 -5.31
C VAL A 4 2.20 13.66 -6.01
N TYR A 5 2.21 13.81 -7.33
CA TYR A 5 1.01 13.70 -8.16
C TYR A 5 1.14 12.49 -9.09
N PRO A 6 0.12 11.63 -9.15
CA PRO A 6 -1.12 11.62 -8.38
C PRO A 6 -0.89 11.29 -6.90
N SER A 7 -1.67 11.96 -6.01
CA SER A 7 -1.50 11.89 -4.56
C SER A 7 -2.33 10.75 -3.96
N PHE A 8 -1.89 9.52 -4.18
CA PHE A 8 -2.50 8.29 -3.69
C PHE A 8 -1.48 7.45 -2.95
N THR A 9 -1.97 6.47 -2.20
CA THR A 9 -1.16 5.59 -1.36
C THR A 9 0.00 4.97 -2.13
N TYR A 10 -0.27 4.23 -3.21
CA TYR A 10 0.77 3.49 -3.94
C TYR A 10 1.77 4.40 -4.68
N PRO A 11 1.34 5.40 -5.48
CA PRO A 11 2.27 6.35 -6.08
C PRO A 11 3.13 7.10 -5.07
N ALA A 12 2.54 7.50 -3.93
CA ALA A 12 3.28 8.23 -2.89
C ALA A 12 4.31 7.34 -2.19
N HIS A 13 3.91 6.12 -1.77
CA HIS A 13 4.81 5.15 -1.15
C HIS A 13 5.93 4.71 -2.09
N ALA A 14 5.61 4.46 -3.36
CA ALA A 14 6.60 4.16 -4.39
C ALA A 14 7.60 5.32 -4.55
N SER A 15 7.12 6.57 -4.58
CA SER A 15 8.00 7.74 -4.65
C SER A 15 8.87 7.91 -3.42
N ILE A 16 8.36 7.65 -2.22
CA ILE A 16 9.12 7.74 -0.97
C ILE A 16 10.26 6.71 -0.97
N ILE A 17 9.97 5.46 -1.33
CA ILE A 17 10.94 4.37 -1.22
C ILE A 17 11.95 4.34 -2.38
N THR A 18 11.62 4.95 -3.53
CA THR A 18 12.51 5.02 -4.70
C THR A 18 13.22 6.36 -4.83
N GLY A 19 12.77 7.40 -4.11
CA GLY A 19 13.31 8.76 -4.22
C GLY A 19 13.03 9.43 -5.56
N THR A 20 12.05 8.94 -6.36
CA THR A 20 11.76 9.47 -7.70
C THR A 20 10.26 9.66 -7.95
N TRP A 21 9.93 10.20 -9.13
CA TRP A 21 8.55 10.52 -9.49
C TRP A 21 7.83 9.35 -10.17
N PRO A 22 6.47 9.35 -10.17
CA PRO A 22 5.65 8.30 -10.79
C PRO A 22 6.02 7.98 -12.25
N GLU A 23 6.45 8.96 -13.04
CA GLU A 23 6.89 8.77 -14.42
C GLU A 23 8.10 7.86 -14.56
N PHE A 24 8.96 7.78 -13.52
CA PHE A 24 10.16 6.95 -13.53
C PHE A 24 9.90 5.59 -12.87
N HIS A 25 9.25 5.56 -11.68
CA HIS A 25 9.00 4.28 -11.01
C HIS A 25 7.78 3.52 -11.57
N GLY A 26 6.92 4.16 -12.38
CA GLY A 26 5.87 3.50 -13.15
C GLY A 26 4.56 3.22 -12.39
N ILE A 27 4.43 3.65 -11.15
CA ILE A 27 3.21 3.47 -10.35
C ILE A 27 2.42 4.77 -10.35
N TYR A 28 1.27 4.77 -11.03
CA TYR A 28 0.43 5.97 -11.21
C TYR A 28 -0.90 5.90 -10.46
N HIS A 29 -1.23 4.73 -9.90
CA HIS A 29 -2.50 4.41 -9.27
C HIS A 29 -2.29 3.34 -8.22
N ASN A 30 -3.28 3.12 -7.35
CA ASN A 30 -3.25 1.95 -6.45
C ASN A 30 -3.52 0.66 -7.23
N GLU A 31 -4.43 0.72 -8.18
CA GLU A 31 -4.92 -0.39 -8.99
C GLU A 31 -4.32 -0.38 -10.40
N LYS A 32 -4.14 -1.56 -10.96
CA LYS A 32 -3.74 -1.73 -12.37
C LYS A 32 -4.89 -1.37 -13.29
N LEU A 33 -4.57 -0.78 -14.45
CA LEU A 33 -5.58 -0.48 -15.45
C LEU A 33 -6.14 -1.79 -16.05
N ASP A 34 -7.39 -2.09 -15.73
CA ASP A 34 -8.13 -3.22 -16.29
C ASP A 34 -9.55 -2.75 -16.64
N VAL A 35 -9.72 -2.33 -17.89
CA VAL A 35 -10.95 -1.66 -18.36
C VAL A 35 -12.13 -2.61 -18.31
N GLY A 36 -13.17 -2.21 -17.57
CA GLY A 36 -14.39 -2.99 -17.42
C GLY A 36 -14.36 -3.99 -16.26
N ASN A 37 -13.24 -4.16 -15.59
CA ASN A 37 -13.16 -4.92 -14.35
C ASN A 37 -13.50 -4.00 -13.16
N PRO A 38 -14.55 -4.32 -12.36
CA PRO A 38 -14.91 -3.51 -11.20
C PRO A 38 -13.98 -3.70 -9.99
N SER A 39 -13.11 -4.73 -10.03
CA SER A 39 -12.13 -5.04 -8.97
C SER A 39 -10.80 -5.41 -9.61
N PRO A 40 -10.09 -4.43 -10.18
CA PRO A 40 -8.80 -4.69 -10.81
C PRO A 40 -7.75 -5.04 -9.77
N ASP A 41 -6.71 -5.73 -10.21
CA ASP A 41 -5.58 -6.07 -9.36
C ASP A 41 -4.80 -4.80 -8.95
N TRP A 42 -4.18 -4.83 -7.77
CA TRP A 42 -3.39 -3.71 -7.26
C TRP A 42 -1.90 -3.87 -7.60
N TYR A 43 -1.13 -2.81 -7.45
CA TYR A 43 0.32 -2.83 -7.60
C TYR A 43 1.02 -3.42 -6.35
N TRP A 44 0.61 -4.64 -5.94
CA TRP A 44 1.09 -5.30 -4.72
C TRP A 44 2.59 -5.58 -4.71
N TYR A 45 3.17 -5.88 -5.89
CA TYR A 45 4.46 -6.55 -6.00
C TYR A 45 5.59 -5.62 -6.42
N HIS A 46 6.78 -5.84 -5.85
CA HIS A 46 8.01 -5.11 -6.17
C HIS A 46 8.36 -5.13 -7.67
N LYS A 47 8.07 -6.23 -8.36
CA LYS A 47 8.30 -6.37 -9.80
C LYS A 47 7.59 -5.33 -10.68
N ASP A 48 6.60 -4.64 -10.16
CA ASP A 48 5.87 -3.60 -10.89
C ASP A 48 6.62 -2.25 -10.87
N LEU A 49 7.58 -2.06 -9.95
CA LEU A 49 8.48 -0.91 -9.92
C LEU A 49 9.51 -1.01 -11.05
N LYS A 50 9.80 0.12 -11.69
CA LYS A 50 10.73 0.20 -12.82
C LYS A 50 12.13 0.69 -12.43
N VAL A 51 12.32 1.04 -11.18
CA VAL A 51 13.57 1.57 -10.63
C VAL A 51 13.84 0.92 -9.28
N ASP A 52 15.10 0.93 -8.86
CA ASP A 52 15.52 0.43 -7.55
C ASP A 52 14.88 1.21 -6.41
N THR A 53 14.62 0.53 -5.31
CA THR A 53 14.25 1.11 -4.02
C THR A 53 15.49 1.36 -3.16
N ILE A 54 15.33 2.11 -2.08
CA ILE A 54 16.39 2.26 -1.08
C ILE A 54 16.74 0.91 -0.42
N LEU A 55 15.79 -0.03 -0.33
CA LEU A 55 16.02 -1.37 0.22
C LEU A 55 16.87 -2.22 -0.74
N ASP A 56 16.65 -2.11 -2.06
CA ASP A 56 17.52 -2.76 -3.06
C ASP A 56 18.96 -2.28 -2.94
N VAL A 57 19.14 -0.96 -2.76
CA VAL A 57 20.47 -0.37 -2.61
C VAL A 57 21.11 -0.80 -1.30
N ALA A 58 20.36 -0.78 -0.20
CA ALA A 58 20.83 -1.20 1.13
C ALA A 58 21.29 -2.67 1.11
N HIS A 59 20.47 -3.55 0.55
CA HIS A 59 20.80 -4.97 0.41
C HIS A 59 22.11 -5.18 -0.38
N ARG A 60 22.29 -4.46 -1.50
CA ARG A 60 23.56 -4.53 -2.28
C ARG A 60 24.77 -4.01 -1.51
N GLN A 61 24.57 -3.19 -0.50
CA GLN A 61 25.63 -2.70 0.40
C GLN A 61 25.87 -3.64 1.60
N GLY A 62 25.14 -4.75 1.68
CA GLY A 62 25.24 -5.71 2.77
C GLY A 62 24.51 -5.30 4.05
N LEU A 63 23.61 -4.32 3.97
CA LEU A 63 22.75 -3.94 5.10
C LEU A 63 21.55 -4.87 5.17
N THR A 64 21.08 -5.13 6.37
CA THR A 64 19.88 -5.91 6.64
C THR A 64 18.63 -5.06 6.55
N THR A 65 17.57 -5.60 5.92
CA THR A 65 16.40 -4.83 5.56
C THR A 65 15.11 -5.49 6.03
N ALA A 66 14.16 -4.66 6.46
CA ALA A 66 12.81 -5.11 6.80
C ALA A 66 11.74 -4.18 6.24
N CYS A 67 10.57 -4.74 5.94
CA CYS A 67 9.46 -3.99 5.39
C CYS A 67 8.13 -4.60 5.85
N VAL A 68 7.25 -3.78 6.44
CA VAL A 68 5.98 -4.25 6.98
C VAL A 68 4.84 -3.38 6.47
N GLY A 69 3.95 -3.97 5.66
CA GLY A 69 2.77 -3.32 5.12
C GLY A 69 3.04 -2.20 4.11
N TRP A 70 4.27 -2.05 3.62
CA TRP A 70 4.59 -0.99 2.66
C TRP A 70 4.10 -1.36 1.25
N PRO A 71 3.33 -0.46 0.59
CA PRO A 71 2.86 -0.67 -0.78
C PRO A 71 3.96 -0.98 -1.79
N CYS A 72 3.63 -1.75 -2.82
CA CYS A 72 4.51 -2.14 -3.92
C CYS A 72 5.72 -3.01 -3.53
N MET A 73 5.78 -3.58 -2.33
CA MET A 73 6.95 -4.33 -1.87
C MET A 73 6.76 -5.84 -1.84
N GLY A 74 5.58 -6.34 -2.22
CA GLY A 74 5.30 -7.78 -2.21
C GLY A 74 6.31 -8.59 -3.04
N ALA A 75 6.80 -9.69 -2.46
CA ALA A 75 7.78 -10.60 -3.07
C ALA A 75 9.11 -9.93 -3.50
N ASP A 76 9.51 -8.88 -2.81
CA ASP A 76 10.84 -8.29 -3.01
C ASP A 76 11.92 -9.25 -2.50
N PRO A 77 12.84 -9.72 -3.39
CA PRO A 77 13.88 -10.68 -3.00
C PRO A 77 15.01 -10.05 -2.18
N ASN A 78 15.08 -8.71 -2.12
CA ASN A 78 16.14 -7.95 -1.45
C ASN A 78 15.72 -7.50 -0.03
N VAL A 79 14.55 -7.94 0.45
CA VAL A 79 14.07 -7.66 1.82
C VAL A 79 14.15 -8.92 2.67
N ASP A 80 14.98 -8.87 3.72
CA ASP A 80 15.24 -10.03 4.59
C ASP A 80 14.00 -10.43 5.40
N TRP A 81 13.24 -9.44 5.90
CA TRP A 81 12.02 -9.65 6.71
C TRP A 81 10.87 -8.83 6.14
N LEU A 82 10.11 -9.45 5.23
CA LEU A 82 9.01 -8.80 4.52
C LEU A 82 7.65 -9.33 4.98
N VAL A 83 6.82 -8.44 5.48
CA VAL A 83 5.38 -8.63 5.63
C VAL A 83 4.68 -7.76 4.60
N ALA A 84 4.25 -8.35 3.50
CA ALA A 84 3.69 -7.61 2.37
C ALA A 84 2.31 -7.01 2.67
N GLU A 85 2.01 -5.90 2.02
CA GLU A 85 0.65 -5.34 1.94
C GLU A 85 -0.10 -6.00 0.80
N ILE A 86 -0.63 -7.19 1.04
CA ILE A 86 -1.47 -7.94 0.10
C ILE A 86 -2.68 -8.47 0.87
N TRP A 87 -3.88 -8.13 0.42
CA TRP A 87 -5.10 -8.47 1.12
C TRP A 87 -6.08 -9.24 0.22
N PRO A 88 -6.90 -10.15 0.78
CA PRO A 88 -7.96 -10.79 0.04
C PRO A 88 -9.07 -9.79 -0.31
N GLU A 89 -9.84 -10.08 -1.34
CA GLU A 89 -10.96 -9.24 -1.81
C GLU A 89 -12.02 -8.96 -0.72
N ASN A 90 -12.13 -9.83 0.28
CA ASN A 90 -13.08 -9.66 1.37
C ASN A 90 -12.60 -10.36 2.66
N ASP A 91 -13.22 -9.98 3.78
CA ASP A 91 -12.89 -10.44 5.12
C ASP A 91 -13.32 -11.88 5.47
N LYS A 92 -13.98 -12.58 4.55
CA LYS A 92 -14.41 -13.97 4.71
C LYS A 92 -13.37 -14.97 4.20
N VAL A 93 -12.40 -14.50 3.43
CA VAL A 93 -11.33 -15.32 2.86
C VAL A 93 -10.15 -15.34 3.84
N ASP A 94 -9.58 -16.54 4.06
CA ASP A 94 -8.33 -16.65 4.83
C ASP A 94 -7.21 -15.90 4.10
N PRO A 95 -6.63 -14.85 4.68
CA PRO A 95 -5.60 -14.05 4.00
C PRO A 95 -4.23 -14.71 3.96
N ARG A 96 -4.00 -15.81 4.72
CA ARG A 96 -2.69 -16.49 4.77
C ARG A 96 -2.16 -16.95 3.41
N PRO A 97 -2.97 -17.61 2.55
CA PRO A 97 -2.47 -18.04 1.25
C PRO A 97 -1.98 -16.88 0.38
N ILE A 98 -2.72 -15.77 0.36
CA ILE A 98 -2.34 -14.61 -0.45
C ILE A 98 -1.15 -13.87 0.16
N LEU A 99 -1.10 -13.68 1.47
CA LEU A 99 0.04 -13.07 2.14
C LEU A 99 1.35 -13.82 1.90
N LYS A 100 1.31 -15.17 1.90
CA LYS A 100 2.47 -15.99 1.59
C LYS A 100 3.04 -15.77 0.19
N THR A 101 2.26 -15.26 -0.75
CA THR A 101 2.76 -14.96 -2.10
C THR A 101 3.67 -13.73 -2.14
N GLY A 102 3.62 -12.90 -1.12
CA GLY A 102 4.34 -11.64 -1.09
C GLY A 102 5.26 -11.43 0.10
N CYS A 103 5.12 -12.22 1.18
CA CYS A 103 6.01 -12.13 2.35
C CYS A 103 7.27 -12.99 2.15
N SER A 104 8.33 -12.68 2.90
CA SER A 104 9.51 -13.56 2.98
C SER A 104 9.12 -14.90 3.62
N GLU A 105 9.71 -16.01 3.16
CA GLU A 105 9.38 -17.37 3.62
C GLU A 105 9.58 -17.52 5.13
N ASN A 106 10.68 -16.98 5.66
CA ASN A 106 11.03 -17.01 7.08
C ASN A 106 9.98 -16.39 8.02
N MET A 107 9.08 -15.55 7.50
CA MET A 107 7.99 -14.96 8.29
C MET A 107 6.95 -15.99 8.73
N PHE A 108 6.76 -17.07 7.97
CA PHE A 108 5.77 -18.13 8.22
C PHE A 108 6.36 -19.45 8.69
N GLU A 109 7.66 -19.52 8.89
CA GLU A 109 8.31 -20.71 9.48
C GLU A 109 7.89 -20.91 10.94
N ALA A 110 8.15 -22.10 11.48
CA ALA A 110 7.88 -22.44 12.88
C ALA A 110 8.59 -21.45 13.82
N GLY A 111 7.82 -20.72 14.64
CA GLY A 111 8.32 -19.63 15.48
C GLY A 111 8.65 -18.34 14.75
N GLY A 112 8.30 -18.24 13.45
CA GLY A 112 8.42 -17.03 12.66
C GLY A 112 7.50 -15.90 13.14
N VAL A 113 7.76 -14.69 12.66
CA VAL A 113 7.04 -13.48 13.11
C VAL A 113 5.54 -13.60 12.86
N MET A 114 5.14 -14.00 11.66
CA MET A 114 3.71 -14.08 11.30
C MET A 114 3.00 -15.19 12.06
N GLU A 115 3.64 -16.34 12.31
CA GLU A 115 3.05 -17.40 13.11
C GLU A 115 2.70 -16.93 14.52
N ARG A 116 3.56 -16.11 15.13
CA ARG A 116 3.36 -15.58 16.49
C ARG A 116 2.33 -14.45 16.56
N HIS A 117 2.13 -13.68 15.50
CA HIS A 117 1.21 -12.54 15.49
C HIS A 117 -0.11 -12.82 14.79
N TRP A 118 -0.17 -13.89 14.00
CA TRP A 118 -1.34 -14.24 13.20
C TRP A 118 -2.64 -14.34 14.00
N HIS A 119 -2.59 -14.93 15.19
CA HIS A 119 -3.76 -15.11 16.06
C HIS A 119 -4.37 -13.77 16.54
N LYS A 120 -3.64 -12.66 16.39
CA LYS A 120 -4.11 -11.30 16.70
C LYS A 120 -4.98 -10.73 15.59
N LEU A 121 -4.84 -11.25 14.38
CA LEU A 121 -5.65 -10.83 13.24
C LEU A 121 -7.04 -11.50 13.30
N ARG A 122 -7.91 -10.91 14.10
CA ARG A 122 -9.28 -11.39 14.26
C ARG A 122 -10.15 -11.10 13.04
N LYS A 123 -9.83 -10.04 12.29
CA LYS A 123 -10.49 -9.58 11.06
C LYS A 123 -9.45 -8.93 10.17
N THR A 124 -9.66 -9.05 8.85
CA THR A 124 -8.86 -8.34 7.83
C THR A 124 -9.33 -6.90 7.63
N THR A 125 -9.65 -6.22 8.73
CA THR A 125 -10.12 -4.82 8.77
C THR A 125 -9.35 -4.03 9.80
N GLN A 126 -9.38 -2.72 9.69
CA GLN A 126 -8.82 -1.83 10.70
C GLN A 126 -9.66 -1.79 11.99
N PRO A 127 -9.04 -1.63 13.15
CA PRO A 127 -7.59 -1.47 13.44
C PRO A 127 -6.79 -2.79 13.58
N PHE A 128 -7.43 -3.96 13.39
CA PHE A 128 -6.81 -5.27 13.69
C PHE A 128 -5.61 -5.57 12.78
N MET A 129 -5.65 -5.10 11.54
CA MET A 129 -4.53 -5.23 10.60
C MET A 129 -3.30 -4.48 11.11
N ASP A 130 -3.46 -3.20 11.46
CA ASP A 130 -2.34 -2.41 11.95
C ASP A 130 -1.83 -2.91 13.31
N GLN A 131 -2.71 -3.37 14.19
CA GLN A 131 -2.28 -4.02 15.44
C GLN A 131 -1.40 -5.26 15.21
N MET A 132 -1.70 -6.04 14.20
CA MET A 132 -0.88 -7.19 13.79
C MET A 132 0.45 -6.71 13.18
N MET A 133 0.41 -5.73 12.26
CA MET A 133 1.60 -5.14 11.63
C MET A 133 2.56 -4.54 12.66
N VAL A 134 2.05 -3.76 13.61
CA VAL A 134 2.84 -3.21 14.73
C VAL A 134 3.45 -4.33 15.58
N GLY A 135 2.66 -5.37 15.90
CA GLY A 135 3.17 -6.52 16.63
C GLY A 135 4.30 -7.23 15.90
N ALA A 136 4.14 -7.44 14.59
CA ALA A 136 5.17 -8.02 13.74
C ALA A 136 6.41 -7.14 13.66
N SER A 137 6.25 -5.82 13.50
CA SER A 137 7.35 -4.86 13.46
C SER A 137 8.15 -4.84 14.77
N CYS A 138 7.46 -4.78 15.93
CA CYS A 138 8.12 -4.85 17.24
C CYS A 138 8.94 -6.14 17.40
N ASP A 139 8.43 -7.24 16.88
CA ASP A 139 9.09 -8.54 16.95
C ASP A 139 10.31 -8.61 16.02
N ILE A 140 10.20 -8.04 14.82
CA ILE A 140 11.32 -7.88 13.87
C ILE A 140 12.43 -7.04 14.53
N ILE A 141 12.10 -5.88 15.12
CA ILE A 141 13.07 -5.01 15.80
C ILE A 141 13.79 -5.78 16.91
N ARG A 142 13.05 -6.45 17.82
CA ARG A 142 13.65 -7.15 18.97
C ARG A 142 14.55 -8.33 18.58
N ARG A 143 14.21 -9.03 17.49
CA ARG A 143 14.88 -10.29 17.15
C ARG A 143 15.99 -10.12 16.15
N TYR A 144 15.80 -9.22 15.20
CA TYR A 144 16.66 -9.15 14.02
C TYR A 144 17.41 -7.82 13.91
N GLN A 145 16.93 -6.76 14.57
CA GLN A 145 17.60 -5.45 14.59
C GLN A 145 18.01 -5.00 13.17
N PRO A 146 17.07 -4.92 12.19
CA PRO A 146 17.43 -4.55 10.82
C PRO A 146 18.04 -3.16 10.77
N ASP A 147 18.99 -2.94 9.83
CA ASP A 147 19.60 -1.64 9.60
C ASP A 147 18.58 -0.64 9.05
N ILE A 148 17.61 -1.12 8.26
CA ILE A 148 16.53 -0.30 7.71
C ILE A 148 15.19 -1.04 7.86
N LEU A 149 14.18 -0.33 8.41
CA LEU A 149 12.82 -0.84 8.53
C LEU A 149 11.81 0.18 8.02
N PHE A 150 11.00 -0.20 7.05
CA PHE A 150 9.83 0.55 6.59
C PHE A 150 8.54 -0.06 7.13
N ILE A 151 7.65 0.79 7.66
CA ILE A 151 6.34 0.38 8.20
C ILE A 151 5.27 1.30 7.62
N HIS A 152 4.17 0.73 7.13
CA HIS A 152 2.97 1.47 6.75
C HIS A 152 1.80 1.04 7.62
N LEU A 153 1.06 2.04 8.16
CA LEU A 153 -0.13 1.86 8.97
C LEU A 153 -1.30 2.60 8.33
N ALA A 154 -2.39 1.88 8.02
CA ALA A 154 -3.51 2.39 7.24
C ALA A 154 -4.73 2.80 8.10
N HIS A 155 -4.70 2.60 9.42
CA HIS A 155 -5.87 2.82 10.27
C HIS A 155 -6.42 4.24 10.25
N LEU A 156 -5.55 5.24 10.25
CA LEU A 156 -5.98 6.65 10.23
C LEU A 156 -6.65 7.00 8.90
N ASP A 157 -6.07 6.56 7.78
CA ASP A 157 -6.63 6.72 6.44
C ASP A 157 -8.02 6.06 6.34
N HIS A 158 -8.11 4.78 6.69
CA HIS A 158 -9.36 4.03 6.70
C HIS A 158 -10.43 4.72 7.57
N THR A 159 -10.05 5.23 8.74
CA THR A 159 -10.97 5.91 9.65
C THR A 159 -11.51 7.19 9.05
N ARG A 160 -10.65 7.96 8.36
CA ARG A 160 -11.06 9.19 7.68
C ARG A 160 -11.98 8.93 6.49
N HIS A 161 -11.74 7.89 5.73
CA HIS A 161 -12.65 7.45 4.66
C HIS A 161 -14.05 7.11 5.19
N ALA A 162 -14.12 6.43 6.33
CA ALA A 162 -15.39 5.98 6.90
C ALA A 162 -16.15 7.06 7.69
N ASN A 163 -15.44 8.03 8.30
CA ASN A 163 -16.03 8.95 9.30
C ASN A 163 -15.84 10.44 8.95
N GLY A 164 -15.20 10.74 7.80
CA GLY A 164 -14.80 12.12 7.46
C GLY A 164 -13.45 12.50 8.07
N ILE A 165 -12.97 13.70 7.72
CA ILE A 165 -11.58 14.11 8.00
C ILE A 165 -11.33 14.53 9.45
N HIS A 166 -12.39 14.82 10.21
CA HIS A 166 -12.33 15.24 11.62
C HIS A 166 -13.41 14.54 12.44
N GLY A 167 -13.21 14.46 13.74
CA GLY A 167 -14.20 13.94 14.67
C GLY A 167 -13.63 12.95 15.70
N PRO A 168 -14.45 12.47 16.64
CA PRO A 168 -13.99 11.60 17.72
C PRO A 168 -13.29 10.32 17.25
N ALA A 169 -13.82 9.68 16.22
CA ALA A 169 -13.20 8.46 15.65
C ALA A 169 -11.79 8.73 15.08
N VAL A 170 -11.63 9.85 14.36
CA VAL A 170 -10.34 10.27 13.82
C VAL A 170 -9.34 10.59 14.93
N ASN A 171 -9.78 11.28 15.97
CA ASN A 171 -8.93 11.58 17.14
C ASN A 171 -8.47 10.29 17.83
N GLN A 172 -9.35 9.28 17.98
CA GLN A 172 -8.97 7.97 18.52
C GLN A 172 -7.96 7.23 17.61
N ALA A 173 -8.12 7.32 16.30
CA ALA A 173 -7.17 6.74 15.38
C ALA A 173 -5.78 7.41 15.44
N ILE A 174 -5.72 8.73 15.65
CA ILE A 174 -4.47 9.46 15.87
C ILE A 174 -3.80 9.00 17.17
N ILE A 175 -4.55 8.90 18.27
CA ILE A 175 -4.05 8.40 19.57
C ILE A 175 -3.53 6.96 19.41
N ALA A 176 -4.25 6.11 18.68
CA ALA A 176 -3.81 4.73 18.45
C ALA A 176 -2.48 4.68 17.66
N ASN A 177 -2.31 5.54 16.64
CA ASN A 177 -1.05 5.63 15.90
C ASN A 177 0.11 6.13 16.77
N ASP A 178 -0.15 7.06 17.67
CA ASP A 178 0.84 7.54 18.63
C ASP A 178 1.27 6.44 19.61
N ASP A 179 0.29 5.72 20.19
CA ASP A 179 0.56 4.54 21.04
C ASP A 179 1.38 3.48 20.30
N TRP A 180 1.09 3.24 19.02
CA TRP A 180 1.82 2.26 18.21
C TRP A 180 3.25 2.71 17.92
N LEU A 181 3.48 3.99 17.65
CA LEU A 181 4.82 4.55 17.54
C LEU A 181 5.59 4.35 18.85
N GLY A 182 4.97 4.65 20.00
CA GLY A 182 5.56 4.39 21.33
C GLY A 182 6.01 2.95 21.49
N ARG A 183 5.18 1.97 21.08
CA ARG A 183 5.53 0.53 21.14
C ARG A 183 6.70 0.15 20.23
N LEU A 184 6.84 0.79 19.05
CA LEU A 184 7.99 0.58 18.17
C LEU A 184 9.27 1.13 18.82
N MET A 185 9.19 2.32 19.44
CA MET A 185 10.30 2.90 20.19
C MET A 185 10.71 2.04 21.39
N GLU A 186 9.73 1.52 22.15
CA GLU A 186 9.98 0.57 23.24
C GLU A 186 10.66 -0.71 22.72
N ALA A 187 10.25 -1.22 21.56
CA ALA A 187 10.89 -2.39 20.97
C ALA A 187 12.37 -2.14 20.62
N ALA A 188 12.71 -0.92 20.16
CA ALA A 188 14.11 -0.53 19.94
C ALA A 188 14.90 -0.38 21.25
N MET A 189 14.27 0.12 22.31
CA MET A 189 14.87 0.17 23.65
C MET A 189 15.15 -1.26 24.19
N ASP A 190 14.17 -2.16 24.10
CA ASP A 190 14.30 -3.55 24.50
C ASP A 190 15.41 -4.29 23.73
N ALA A 191 15.57 -3.93 22.45
CA ALA A 191 16.63 -4.46 21.58
C ALA A 191 18.01 -3.84 21.83
N GLY A 192 18.08 -2.75 22.61
CA GLY A 192 19.32 -2.02 22.91
C GLY A 192 19.85 -1.18 21.75
N VAL A 193 19.01 -0.86 20.75
CA VAL A 193 19.39 -0.10 19.54
C VAL A 193 18.76 1.31 19.47
N TYR A 194 18.01 1.71 20.49
CA TYR A 194 17.25 2.95 20.47
C TYR A 194 18.11 4.20 20.24
N GLU A 195 19.23 4.30 20.91
CA GLU A 195 20.12 5.47 20.84
C GLU A 195 20.81 5.61 19.47
N ASP A 196 20.92 4.49 18.72
CA ASP A 196 21.50 4.42 17.40
C ASP A 196 20.45 4.46 16.29
N THR A 197 19.14 4.56 16.65
CA THR A 197 18.02 4.50 15.71
C THR A 197 17.48 5.91 15.40
N ASN A 198 17.33 6.20 14.11
CA ASN A 198 16.61 7.39 13.64
C ASN A 198 15.16 7.02 13.30
N PHE A 199 14.19 7.70 13.91
CA PHE A 199 12.78 7.54 13.60
C PHE A 199 12.31 8.66 12.68
N ALA A 200 11.76 8.29 11.50
CA ALA A 200 11.14 9.20 10.56
C ALA A 200 9.64 8.92 10.47
N VAL A 201 8.81 9.84 10.95
CA VAL A 201 7.35 9.75 10.84
C VAL A 201 6.89 10.65 9.70
N ILE A 202 6.29 10.05 8.69
CA ILE A 202 5.88 10.75 7.46
C ILE A 202 4.43 10.41 7.12
N SER A 203 3.84 11.17 6.20
CA SER A 203 2.54 10.91 5.61
C SER A 203 2.68 10.87 4.09
N ASP A 204 2.01 9.95 3.47
CA ASP A 204 1.94 9.79 2.00
C ASP A 204 1.04 10.85 1.36
N HIS A 205 -0.13 11.10 1.93
CA HIS A 205 -1.07 12.12 1.47
C HIS A 205 -1.92 12.65 2.63
N GLY A 206 -2.75 13.64 2.33
CA GLY A 206 -3.80 14.15 3.22
C GLY A 206 -5.18 13.73 2.75
N HIS A 207 -6.22 14.35 3.36
CA HIS A 207 -7.62 14.13 3.01
C HIS A 207 -8.32 15.46 2.81
N LEU A 208 -9.25 15.49 1.86
CA LEU A 208 -10.15 16.61 1.62
C LEU A 208 -11.61 16.15 1.75
N PRO A 209 -12.52 17.02 2.23
CA PRO A 209 -13.93 16.67 2.30
C PRO A 209 -14.51 16.60 0.87
N VAL A 210 -15.11 15.45 0.52
CA VAL A 210 -15.78 15.26 -0.77
C VAL A 210 -17.24 15.63 -0.63
N LYS A 211 -17.73 16.53 -1.47
CA LYS A 211 -19.12 16.98 -1.52
C LYS A 211 -19.91 16.40 -2.69
N GLN A 212 -19.23 16.13 -3.79
CA GLN A 212 -19.84 15.63 -5.03
C GLN A 212 -18.91 14.62 -5.69
N MET A 213 -19.51 13.65 -6.36
CA MET A 213 -18.79 12.69 -7.20
C MET A 213 -19.13 12.96 -8.66
N PHE A 214 -18.12 12.88 -9.51
CA PHE A 214 -18.25 12.98 -10.95
C PHE A 214 -17.59 11.74 -11.59
N ASN A 215 -18.32 11.08 -12.48
CA ASN A 215 -17.79 9.93 -13.21
C ASN A 215 -17.56 10.27 -14.68
N PRO A 216 -16.31 10.57 -15.08
CA PRO A 216 -15.99 10.94 -16.45
C PRO A 216 -16.32 9.86 -17.49
N ASN A 217 -16.30 8.56 -17.10
CA ASN A 217 -16.63 7.47 -18.01
C ASN A 217 -18.08 7.46 -18.45
N VAL A 218 -19.00 8.05 -17.69
CA VAL A 218 -20.39 8.23 -18.13
C VAL A 218 -20.43 9.17 -19.33
N LEU A 219 -19.76 10.32 -19.27
CA LEU A 219 -19.67 11.24 -20.41
C LEU A 219 -18.96 10.60 -21.60
N LEU A 220 -17.88 9.86 -21.38
CA LEU A 220 -17.19 9.14 -22.44
C LEU A 220 -18.10 8.10 -23.12
N ALA A 221 -19.03 7.51 -22.38
CA ALA A 221 -20.02 6.59 -22.95
C ALA A 221 -21.10 7.36 -23.74
N GLU A 222 -21.60 8.46 -23.22
CA GLU A 222 -22.58 9.32 -23.90
C GLU A 222 -22.02 9.86 -25.22
N GLU A 223 -20.74 10.23 -25.25
CA GLU A 223 -20.04 10.72 -26.45
C GLU A 223 -19.51 9.59 -27.37
N GLY A 224 -19.79 8.30 -27.03
CA GLY A 224 -19.46 7.16 -27.87
C GLY A 224 -18.00 6.70 -27.81
N PHE A 225 -17.17 7.24 -26.91
CA PHE A 225 -15.81 6.76 -26.67
C PHE A 225 -15.78 5.45 -25.90
N ILE A 226 -16.81 5.14 -25.11
CA ILE A 226 -17.06 3.85 -24.49
C ILE A 226 -18.37 3.30 -25.04
N ARG A 227 -18.34 2.06 -25.52
CA ARG A 227 -19.52 1.37 -26.05
C ARG A 227 -19.89 0.22 -25.14
N LEU A 228 -21.14 0.19 -24.71
CA LEU A 228 -21.68 -0.84 -23.83
C LEU A 228 -22.37 -1.94 -24.64
N ASP A 229 -22.35 -3.15 -24.14
CA ASP A 229 -23.16 -4.26 -24.63
C ASP A 229 -24.61 -4.18 -24.09
N GLY A 230 -25.47 -5.13 -24.50
CA GLY A 230 -26.85 -5.20 -24.05
C GLY A 230 -27.05 -5.46 -22.55
N ASN A 231 -25.97 -5.79 -21.82
CA ASN A 231 -25.95 -5.99 -20.36
C ASN A 231 -25.32 -4.83 -19.60
N GLY A 232 -24.98 -3.72 -20.29
CA GLY A 232 -24.34 -2.56 -19.69
C GLY A 232 -22.84 -2.74 -19.39
N ARG A 233 -22.18 -3.77 -19.94
CA ARG A 233 -20.74 -3.98 -19.81
C ARG A 233 -20.00 -3.31 -20.96
N ILE A 234 -18.75 -2.90 -20.72
CA ILE A 234 -17.91 -2.29 -21.75
C ILE A 234 -17.56 -3.33 -22.81
N ALA A 235 -18.14 -3.17 -24.01
CA ALA A 235 -17.87 -3.99 -25.18
C ALA A 235 -16.63 -3.49 -25.95
N SER A 236 -16.43 -2.19 -26.03
CA SER A 236 -15.24 -1.57 -26.64
C SER A 236 -15.07 -0.12 -26.15
N TRP A 237 -13.85 0.40 -26.30
CA TRP A 237 -13.54 1.77 -25.93
C TRP A 237 -12.43 2.34 -26.82
N ASP A 238 -12.42 3.67 -26.98
CA ASP A 238 -11.35 4.44 -27.63
C ASP A 238 -10.64 5.35 -26.60
N ALA A 239 -11.37 5.85 -25.62
CA ALA A 239 -10.86 6.57 -24.45
C ALA A 239 -11.50 6.02 -23.18
N TYR A 240 -10.73 5.95 -22.10
CA TYR A 240 -11.19 5.50 -20.79
C TYR A 240 -10.55 6.34 -19.70
N CYS A 241 -11.33 6.69 -18.70
CA CYS A 241 -10.86 7.42 -17.54
C CYS A 241 -10.56 6.43 -16.40
N ASN A 242 -9.27 6.19 -16.12
CA ASN A 242 -8.87 5.48 -14.93
C ASN A 242 -9.03 6.42 -13.74
N SER A 243 -10.19 6.31 -13.08
CA SER A 243 -10.63 7.23 -12.04
C SER A 243 -10.01 6.84 -10.71
N THR A 244 -9.42 7.81 -10.07
CA THR A 244 -8.93 7.76 -8.70
C THR A 244 -9.67 8.85 -7.91
N SER A 245 -9.87 8.68 -6.64
CA SER A 245 -10.74 9.54 -5.80
C SER A 245 -10.78 11.03 -6.16
N LEU A 246 -9.65 11.69 -6.37
CA LEU A 246 -9.57 13.15 -6.62
C LEU A 246 -8.99 13.52 -8.00
N SER A 247 -8.55 12.56 -8.77
CA SER A 247 -8.05 12.75 -10.13
C SER A 247 -8.40 11.57 -11.02
N CYS A 248 -8.17 11.70 -12.30
CA CYS A 248 -8.26 10.59 -13.22
C CYS A 248 -7.18 10.69 -14.29
N GLN A 249 -6.79 9.54 -14.80
CA GLN A 249 -5.92 9.45 -15.96
C GLN A 249 -6.76 9.07 -17.18
N VAL A 250 -6.74 9.91 -18.20
CA VAL A 250 -7.41 9.58 -19.46
C VAL A 250 -6.46 8.72 -20.28
N VAL A 251 -6.88 7.50 -20.54
CA VAL A 251 -6.14 6.53 -21.34
C VAL A 251 -6.79 6.46 -22.72
N LEU A 252 -5.97 6.56 -23.76
CA LEU A 252 -6.41 6.44 -25.15
C LEU A 252 -5.96 5.08 -25.70
N LYS A 253 -6.87 4.40 -26.40
CA LYS A 253 -6.52 3.19 -27.12
C LYS A 253 -5.83 3.58 -28.43
N ILE A 254 -4.51 3.41 -28.49
CA ILE A 254 -3.75 3.68 -29.71
C ILE A 254 -4.19 2.69 -30.79
N ARG A 255 -4.86 3.19 -31.83
CA ARG A 255 -5.09 2.40 -33.03
C ARG A 255 -3.76 2.27 -33.77
N GLN A 256 -3.21 1.05 -33.84
CA GLN A 256 -2.12 0.80 -34.79
C GLN A 256 -2.65 1.05 -36.20
N THR A 257 -2.30 2.17 -36.79
CA THR A 257 -2.45 2.37 -38.24
C THR A 257 -1.50 1.37 -38.89
N LYS A 258 -2.06 0.33 -39.52
CA LYS A 258 -1.27 -0.50 -40.45
C LYS A 258 -0.71 0.44 -41.50
N ARG A 259 0.59 0.68 -41.48
CA ARG A 259 1.36 1.25 -42.59
C ARG A 259 1.53 0.19 -43.67
#